data_7094563ffd407b2029f0686a06cda02a
#
_entry.id   7094563ffd407b2029f0686a06cda02a
#
_cell.length_a   1.000
_cell.length_b   1.000
_cell.length_c   1.000
_cell.angle_alpha   90.00
_cell.angle_beta   90.00
_cell.angle_gamma   90.00
#
_symmetry.space_group_name_H-M   'P 1'
#
loop_
_entity.id
_entity.type
_entity.pdbx_description
1 polymer ?
#
loop_
_entity_poly.entity_id
_entity_poly.type
_entity_poly.pdbx_seq_one_letter_code
_entity_poly.pdbx_strand_id
1 'polypeptide(L)'
;MKKLTVMILMLITALWGWSAQQTRWVKGNTHAHSSNSDGNEVPRRVARWYRDYGYQFLFITDHDMITETDSLDADGNADDFILIPGEEITLYFQKYPAHVNALNPGRPIEAKAGQTLTETLQNGIDAARRAGAIPQLNHPNWKWSFGSEEMKDLRSVHLFELFNVNRDSNNFSAGGRPGAEELWDALLSKGLVFYAVASDDTHDYLGDFTPGKAYPGKGWVCARVAELSADAVCAALDKGDFYASTGVELADVQVTDREYRVTIKPYSDTAYTTLFIGRDGTILKKEDGLNAAYAFRGDELYVRAKVFASNGETAFCQPVFIKK
;
A
#
# COMPACT_ATOMS: atom_id res chain seq x y z
N MET A 1 42.49 -58.34 36.25
CA MET A 1 42.30 -57.76 34.97
C MET A 1 40.89 -57.11 34.95
N LYS A 2 40.82 -55.78 35.18
CA LYS A 2 39.52 -55.01 35.16
C LYS A 2 39.29 -54.49 33.77
N LYS A 3 38.20 -54.89 33.13
CA LYS A 3 37.77 -54.35 31.82
C LYS A 3 37.10 -52.99 32.00
N LEU A 4 37.68 -51.96 31.42
CA LEU A 4 37.15 -50.63 31.43
C LEU A 4 36.19 -50.50 30.18
N THR A 5 34.90 -50.39 30.42
CA THR A 5 33.89 -50.16 29.37
C THR A 5 33.77 -48.64 29.15
N VAL A 6 34.24 -48.17 28.01
CA VAL A 6 34.08 -46.78 27.61
C VAL A 6 32.71 -46.64 26.93
N MET A 7 31.82 -45.90 27.56
CA MET A 7 30.51 -45.54 27.03
C MET A 7 30.64 -44.22 26.21
N ILE A 8 30.58 -44.32 24.89
CA ILE A 8 30.58 -43.14 24.00
C ILE A 8 29.17 -42.57 23.97
N LEU A 9 28.98 -41.43 24.61
CA LEU A 9 27.75 -40.64 24.53
C LEU A 9 27.77 -39.86 23.20
N MET A 10 26.98 -40.29 22.19
CA MET A 10 26.74 -39.47 20.98
C MET A 10 25.75 -38.34 21.34
N LEU A 11 26.25 -37.12 21.43
CA LEU A 11 25.44 -35.94 21.45
C LEU A 11 24.91 -35.69 20.01
N ILE A 12 23.63 -36.04 19.79
CA ILE A 12 22.90 -35.60 18.58
C ILE A 12 22.49 -34.15 18.80
N THR A 13 23.26 -33.21 18.30
CA THR A 13 22.84 -31.80 18.15
C THR A 13 21.84 -31.73 17.03
N ALA A 14 20.54 -31.67 17.36
CA ALA A 14 19.52 -31.32 16.40
C ALA A 14 19.74 -29.86 15.97
N LEU A 15 20.36 -29.67 14.84
CA LEU A 15 20.38 -28.38 14.12
C LEU A 15 18.95 -28.13 13.65
N TRP A 16 18.20 -27.37 14.43
CA TRP A 16 16.97 -26.75 13.94
C TRP A 16 17.41 -25.67 12.95
N GLY A 17 17.48 -26.07 11.70
CA GLY A 17 17.62 -25.11 10.61
C GLY A 17 16.34 -24.25 10.58
N TRP A 18 16.45 -23.00 11.00
CA TRP A 18 15.45 -22.00 10.65
C TRP A 18 15.51 -21.83 9.13
N SER A 19 14.65 -22.54 8.42
CA SER A 19 14.33 -22.19 7.04
C SER A 19 13.67 -20.82 7.10
N ALA A 20 14.33 -19.80 6.56
CA ALA A 20 13.66 -18.50 6.35
C ALA A 20 12.39 -18.80 5.54
N GLN A 21 11.23 -18.46 6.09
CA GLN A 21 9.95 -18.69 5.43
C GLN A 21 9.97 -17.93 4.09
N GLN A 22 9.76 -18.66 3.01
CA GLN A 22 9.82 -18.06 1.67
C GLN A 22 8.64 -17.10 1.50
N THR A 23 8.93 -15.81 1.32
CA THR A 23 7.91 -14.80 1.07
C THR A 23 7.60 -14.68 -0.41
N ARG A 24 6.38 -14.21 -0.74
CA ARG A 24 5.96 -13.89 -2.10
C ARG A 24 5.27 -12.54 -2.17
N TRP A 25 5.26 -11.92 -3.32
CA TRP A 25 4.45 -10.76 -3.62
C TRP A 25 3.01 -11.18 -3.87
N VAL A 26 2.07 -10.49 -3.25
CA VAL A 26 0.63 -10.64 -3.49
C VAL A 26 0.05 -9.29 -3.89
N LYS A 27 -0.65 -9.28 -5.03
CA LYS A 27 -1.28 -8.09 -5.62
C LYS A 27 -2.66 -7.87 -5.01
N GLY A 28 -2.97 -6.65 -4.60
CA GLY A 28 -4.30 -6.34 -4.07
C GLY A 28 -4.66 -4.87 -4.17
N ASN A 29 -5.90 -4.56 -3.81
CA ASN A 29 -6.42 -3.21 -3.78
C ASN A 29 -6.93 -2.86 -2.38
N THR A 30 -6.67 -1.63 -1.93
CA THR A 30 -7.01 -1.16 -0.59
C THR A 30 -8.17 -0.18 -0.57
N HIS A 31 -8.80 0.12 -1.73
CA HIS A 31 -9.88 1.08 -1.84
C HIS A 31 -10.81 0.72 -2.99
N ALA A 32 -11.99 0.21 -2.67
CA ALA A 32 -12.99 -0.17 -3.66
C ALA A 32 -14.40 -0.10 -3.05
N HIS A 33 -15.35 0.40 -3.83
CA HIS A 33 -16.75 0.56 -3.43
C HIS A 33 -17.65 -0.46 -4.10
N SER A 34 -18.73 -0.80 -3.44
CA SER A 34 -19.79 -1.65 -3.96
C SER A 34 -21.13 -0.92 -3.92
N SER A 35 -22.19 -1.60 -4.38
CA SER A 35 -23.57 -1.07 -4.28
C SER A 35 -24.11 -1.01 -2.85
N ASN A 36 -23.34 -1.39 -1.85
CA ASN A 36 -23.67 -1.16 -0.44
C ASN A 36 -23.49 0.31 -0.07
N SER A 37 -22.60 1.04 -0.76
CA SER A 37 -22.49 2.49 -0.66
C SER A 37 -22.85 3.15 -1.99
N ASP A 38 -21.90 3.50 -2.82
CA ASP A 38 -22.09 4.28 -4.04
C ASP A 38 -21.41 3.70 -5.28
N GLY A 39 -20.85 2.50 -5.18
CA GLY A 39 -20.42 1.72 -6.35
C GLY A 39 -21.60 1.16 -7.14
N ASN A 40 -21.41 0.89 -8.44
CA ASN A 40 -22.48 0.46 -9.34
C ASN A 40 -22.63 -1.07 -9.46
N GLU A 41 -21.92 -1.86 -8.63
CA GLU A 41 -21.97 -3.33 -8.68
C GLU A 41 -22.02 -3.95 -7.28
N VAL A 42 -22.69 -5.11 -7.18
CA VAL A 42 -22.85 -5.82 -5.89
C VAL A 42 -21.50 -6.39 -5.40
N PRO A 43 -21.27 -6.48 -4.06
CA PRO A 43 -19.98 -6.89 -3.50
C PRO A 43 -19.40 -8.17 -4.09
N ARG A 44 -20.24 -9.20 -4.31
CA ARG A 44 -19.80 -10.48 -4.90
C ARG A 44 -19.19 -10.31 -6.30
N ARG A 45 -19.74 -9.42 -7.14
CA ARG A 45 -19.21 -9.19 -8.49
C ARG A 45 -17.97 -8.30 -8.46
N VAL A 46 -17.92 -7.36 -7.53
CA VAL A 46 -16.69 -6.59 -7.23
C VAL A 46 -15.55 -7.56 -6.90
N ALA A 47 -15.76 -8.45 -5.92
CA ALA A 47 -14.78 -9.45 -5.53
C ALA A 47 -14.35 -10.35 -6.69
N ARG A 48 -15.33 -10.84 -7.47
CA ARG A 48 -15.07 -11.68 -8.65
C ARG A 48 -14.22 -10.95 -9.69
N TRP A 49 -14.50 -9.68 -9.96
CA TRP A 49 -13.72 -8.90 -10.90
C TRP A 49 -12.23 -8.89 -10.51
N TYR A 50 -11.91 -8.50 -9.28
CA TYR A 50 -10.52 -8.44 -8.82
C TYR A 50 -9.84 -9.82 -8.87
N ARG A 51 -10.50 -10.86 -8.42
CA ARG A 51 -9.98 -12.23 -8.52
C ARG A 51 -9.70 -12.65 -9.97
N ASP A 52 -10.65 -12.45 -10.88
CA ASP A 52 -10.55 -12.88 -12.28
C ASP A 52 -9.45 -12.08 -13.04
N TYR A 53 -9.08 -10.90 -12.53
CA TYR A 53 -7.96 -10.09 -13.05
C TYR A 53 -6.64 -10.28 -12.27
N GLY A 54 -6.53 -11.39 -11.52
CA GLY A 54 -5.26 -11.85 -10.92
C GLY A 54 -4.84 -11.10 -9.67
N TYR A 55 -5.78 -10.46 -8.96
CA TYR A 55 -5.53 -9.97 -7.61
C TYR A 55 -5.61 -11.13 -6.61
N GLN A 56 -4.86 -11.07 -5.53
CA GLN A 56 -4.87 -12.04 -4.45
C GLN A 56 -5.59 -11.55 -3.21
N PHE A 57 -5.77 -10.23 -3.06
CA PHE A 57 -6.59 -9.69 -1.98
C PHE A 57 -7.34 -8.42 -2.42
N LEU A 58 -8.44 -8.15 -1.73
CA LEU A 58 -9.23 -6.95 -1.90
C LEU A 58 -9.77 -6.49 -0.54
N PHE A 59 -9.63 -5.20 -0.24
CA PHE A 59 -10.42 -4.53 0.77
C PHE A 59 -11.63 -3.90 0.10
N ILE A 60 -12.85 -4.26 0.53
CA ILE A 60 -14.07 -3.53 0.18
C ILE A 60 -14.27 -2.47 1.26
N THR A 61 -14.24 -1.21 0.85
CA THR A 61 -14.20 -0.05 1.75
C THR A 61 -15.40 0.87 1.49
N ASP A 62 -16.60 0.31 1.53
CA ASP A 62 -17.85 1.06 1.40
C ASP A 62 -17.92 2.19 2.44
N HIS A 63 -18.56 3.30 2.08
CA HIS A 63 -18.67 4.49 2.93
C HIS A 63 -19.43 4.20 4.23
N ASP A 64 -18.80 4.53 5.38
CA ASP A 64 -19.35 4.49 6.73
C ASP A 64 -20.04 3.16 7.12
N MET A 65 -19.56 2.06 6.52
CA MET A 65 -20.05 0.72 6.82
C MET A 65 -19.04 -0.37 6.46
N ILE A 66 -19.10 -1.47 7.19
CA ILE A 66 -18.35 -2.69 6.87
C ILE A 66 -19.24 -3.58 5.99
N THR A 67 -18.78 -3.88 4.79
CA THR A 67 -19.41 -4.90 3.95
C THR A 67 -19.01 -6.29 4.43
N GLU A 68 -20.00 -7.16 4.71
CA GLU A 68 -19.76 -8.55 5.11
C GLU A 68 -19.06 -9.33 3.98
N THR A 69 -17.90 -9.90 4.28
CA THR A 69 -17.04 -10.57 3.29
C THR A 69 -17.13 -12.09 3.35
N ASP A 70 -17.44 -12.69 4.50
CA ASP A 70 -17.44 -14.15 4.71
C ASP A 70 -18.35 -14.92 3.74
N SER A 71 -19.47 -14.34 3.35
CA SER A 71 -20.42 -14.98 2.41
C SER A 71 -20.05 -14.79 0.94
N LEU A 72 -19.05 -13.96 0.63
CA LEU A 72 -18.67 -13.57 -0.74
C LEU A 72 -17.64 -14.53 -1.35
N ASP A 73 -16.86 -15.23 -0.53
CA ASP A 73 -15.81 -16.16 -0.94
C ASP A 73 -16.34 -17.52 -1.48
N ALA A 74 -17.66 -17.74 -1.46
CA ALA A 74 -18.28 -19.03 -1.75
C ALA A 74 -17.99 -19.61 -3.15
N ASP A 75 -17.47 -18.82 -4.09
CA ASP A 75 -17.21 -19.21 -5.48
C ASP A 75 -15.71 -19.38 -5.82
N GLY A 76 -14.79 -19.28 -4.84
CA GLY A 76 -13.35 -19.29 -5.08
C GLY A 76 -12.55 -20.17 -4.13
N ASN A 77 -11.31 -20.49 -4.52
CA ASN A 77 -10.35 -21.13 -3.65
C ASN A 77 -9.73 -20.04 -2.76
N ALA A 78 -9.94 -20.08 -1.46
CA ALA A 78 -9.37 -19.13 -0.49
C ALA A 78 -7.83 -19.13 -0.49
N ASP A 79 -7.19 -20.16 -1.10
CA ASP A 79 -5.73 -20.21 -1.22
C ASP A 79 -5.17 -19.19 -2.21
N ASP A 80 -5.99 -18.68 -3.14
CA ASP A 80 -5.55 -17.81 -4.23
C ASP A 80 -6.07 -16.37 -4.13
N PHE A 81 -7.15 -16.14 -3.40
CA PHE A 81 -7.77 -14.82 -3.25
C PHE A 81 -8.51 -14.70 -1.91
N ILE A 82 -8.29 -13.60 -1.20
CA ILE A 82 -9.01 -13.29 0.04
C ILE A 82 -9.69 -11.92 -0.04
N LEU A 83 -10.88 -11.86 0.54
CA LEU A 83 -11.55 -10.60 0.85
C LEU A 83 -11.26 -10.21 2.28
N ILE A 84 -10.91 -8.95 2.47
CA ILE A 84 -10.60 -8.39 3.79
C ILE A 84 -11.61 -7.28 4.05
N PRO A 85 -12.28 -7.26 5.20
CA PRO A 85 -13.19 -6.17 5.54
C PRO A 85 -12.49 -4.82 5.51
N GLY A 86 -13.20 -3.78 5.11
CA GLY A 86 -12.75 -2.41 5.15
C GLY A 86 -13.93 -1.47 5.33
N GLU A 87 -13.63 -0.21 5.65
CA GLU A 87 -14.62 0.86 5.74
C GLU A 87 -13.95 2.17 5.36
N GLU A 88 -14.54 2.95 4.45
CA GLU A 88 -14.13 4.33 4.26
C GLU A 88 -14.89 5.23 5.22
N ILE A 89 -14.21 5.66 6.29
CA ILE A 89 -14.71 6.63 7.27
C ILE A 89 -14.81 7.98 6.57
N THR A 90 -16.06 8.44 6.34
CA THR A 90 -16.36 9.59 5.49
C THR A 90 -16.63 10.84 6.34
N LEU A 91 -15.56 11.49 6.77
CA LEU A 91 -15.65 12.73 7.52
C LEU A 91 -15.40 13.95 6.62
N TYR A 92 -15.95 15.09 7.05
CA TYR A 92 -15.73 16.39 6.42
C TYR A 92 -15.42 17.43 7.48
N PHE A 93 -14.45 18.29 7.21
CA PHE A 93 -14.28 19.56 7.90
C PHE A 93 -14.75 20.68 6.98
N GLN A 94 -15.92 21.26 7.28
CA GLN A 94 -16.59 22.20 6.38
C GLN A 94 -16.84 21.55 4.99
N LYS A 95 -16.20 22.06 3.93
CA LYS A 95 -16.29 21.53 2.57
C LYS A 95 -15.14 20.54 2.20
N TYR A 96 -14.19 20.38 3.09
CA TYR A 96 -12.99 19.58 2.82
C TYR A 96 -13.19 18.14 3.28
N PRO A 97 -13.06 17.16 2.39
CA PRO A 97 -13.12 15.75 2.76
C PRO A 97 -11.93 15.36 3.65
N ALA A 98 -12.18 14.55 4.65
CA ALA A 98 -11.19 13.97 5.55
C ALA A 98 -11.42 12.46 5.63
N HIS A 99 -11.28 11.78 4.49
CA HIS A 99 -11.60 10.37 4.36
C HIS A 99 -10.41 9.51 4.80
N VAL A 100 -10.73 8.45 5.54
CA VAL A 100 -9.75 7.50 6.06
C VAL A 100 -10.27 6.09 5.86
N ASN A 101 -9.57 5.27 5.08
CA ASN A 101 -9.86 3.84 5.06
C ASN A 101 -9.40 3.20 6.37
N ALA A 102 -10.28 2.43 6.97
CA ALA A 102 -9.99 1.49 8.03
C ALA A 102 -9.84 0.10 7.42
N LEU A 103 -8.62 -0.41 7.32
CA LEU A 103 -8.32 -1.70 6.72
C LEU A 103 -8.36 -2.78 7.80
N ASN A 104 -9.24 -3.79 7.60
CA ASN A 104 -9.49 -4.92 8.50
C ASN A 104 -10.02 -4.50 9.89
N PRO A 105 -11.12 -3.75 9.99
CA PRO A 105 -11.73 -3.43 11.27
C PRO A 105 -12.40 -4.66 11.89
N GLY A 106 -12.18 -4.86 13.19
CA GLY A 106 -12.81 -5.95 13.95
C GLY A 106 -14.21 -5.61 14.49
N ARG A 107 -14.72 -4.41 14.23
CA ARG A 107 -16.03 -3.92 14.69
C ARG A 107 -16.43 -2.65 13.93
N PRO A 108 -17.74 -2.30 13.89
CA PRO A 108 -18.21 -1.04 13.31
C PRO A 108 -17.51 0.19 13.89
N ILE A 109 -17.32 1.20 13.06
CA ILE A 109 -16.56 2.40 13.38
C ILE A 109 -17.50 3.59 13.56
N GLU A 110 -17.32 4.31 14.66
CA GLU A 110 -17.97 5.59 14.89
C GLU A 110 -16.89 6.67 15.01
N ALA A 111 -16.93 7.63 14.11
CA ALA A 111 -16.06 8.80 14.12
C ALA A 111 -16.85 10.09 13.98
N LYS A 112 -16.27 11.21 14.44
CA LYS A 112 -16.89 12.55 14.33
C LYS A 112 -15.86 13.55 13.88
N ALA A 113 -16.30 14.52 13.09
CA ALA A 113 -15.47 15.65 12.71
C ALA A 113 -14.98 16.42 13.95
N GLY A 114 -13.75 16.95 13.86
CA GLY A 114 -13.12 17.79 14.87
C GLY A 114 -13.37 19.28 14.62
N GLN A 115 -12.64 20.13 15.37
CA GLN A 115 -12.69 21.58 15.24
C GLN A 115 -11.77 22.12 14.13
N THR A 116 -10.88 21.28 13.61
CA THR A 116 -9.97 21.56 12.50
C THR A 116 -9.93 20.38 11.55
N LEU A 117 -9.37 20.59 10.36
CA LEU A 117 -9.18 19.51 9.38
C LEU A 117 -8.22 18.44 9.91
N THR A 118 -7.10 18.84 10.51
CA THR A 118 -6.14 17.92 11.14
C THR A 118 -6.79 17.10 12.27
N GLU A 119 -7.60 17.73 13.12
CA GLU A 119 -8.34 17.02 14.17
C GLU A 119 -9.38 16.07 13.60
N THR A 120 -10.07 16.45 12.52
CA THR A 120 -11.03 15.59 11.83
C THR A 120 -10.36 14.34 11.26
N LEU A 121 -9.22 14.49 10.57
CA LEU A 121 -8.40 13.37 10.10
C LEU A 121 -7.93 12.49 11.26
N GLN A 122 -7.42 13.10 12.36
CA GLN A 122 -6.96 12.36 13.53
C GLN A 122 -8.09 11.56 14.18
N ASN A 123 -9.29 12.12 14.25
CA ASN A 123 -10.46 11.43 14.80
C ASN A 123 -10.82 10.18 13.99
N GLY A 124 -10.75 10.24 12.66
CA GLY A 124 -10.92 9.09 11.77
C GLY A 124 -9.84 8.03 11.98
N ILE A 125 -8.56 8.44 12.04
CA ILE A 125 -7.42 7.58 12.31
C ILE A 125 -7.57 6.86 13.66
N ASP A 126 -7.89 7.61 14.70
CA ASP A 126 -8.06 7.06 16.06
C ASP A 126 -9.24 6.10 16.13
N ALA A 127 -10.32 6.39 15.39
CA ALA A 127 -11.48 5.50 15.32
C ALA A 127 -11.13 4.18 14.62
N ALA A 128 -10.41 4.22 13.49
CA ALA A 128 -9.89 3.04 12.81
C ALA A 128 -9.00 2.21 13.74
N ARG A 129 -8.02 2.84 14.42
CA ARG A 129 -7.12 2.14 15.36
C ARG A 129 -7.88 1.53 16.54
N ARG A 130 -8.88 2.22 17.10
CA ARG A 130 -9.74 1.66 18.17
C ARG A 130 -10.54 0.45 17.70
N ALA A 131 -10.87 0.37 16.43
CA ALA A 131 -11.52 -0.80 15.82
C ALA A 131 -10.54 -1.93 15.47
N GLY A 132 -9.24 -1.77 15.74
CA GLY A 132 -8.19 -2.73 15.40
C GLY A 132 -7.70 -2.64 13.96
N ALA A 133 -8.20 -1.67 13.18
CA ALA A 133 -7.87 -1.48 11.78
C ALA A 133 -6.56 -0.70 11.57
N ILE A 134 -6.03 -0.82 10.34
CA ILE A 134 -4.92 0.00 9.86
C ILE A 134 -5.52 1.20 9.11
N PRO A 135 -5.26 2.44 9.54
CA PRO A 135 -5.74 3.62 8.84
C PRO A 135 -4.90 3.92 7.60
N GLN A 136 -5.57 4.29 6.52
CA GLN A 136 -5.02 4.83 5.29
C GLN A 136 -5.66 6.17 4.97
N LEU A 137 -4.87 7.22 4.76
CA LEU A 137 -5.37 8.53 4.33
C LEU A 137 -5.71 8.48 2.85
N ASN A 138 -6.94 8.85 2.48
CA ASN A 138 -7.42 8.75 1.12
C ASN A 138 -7.25 10.06 0.36
N HIS A 139 -6.92 9.98 -0.93
CA HIS A 139 -6.93 11.04 -1.96
C HIS A 139 -6.73 12.48 -1.43
N PRO A 140 -5.56 12.81 -0.85
CA PRO A 140 -5.33 14.09 -0.16
C PRO A 140 -5.62 15.30 -1.05
N ASN A 141 -5.36 15.20 -2.34
CA ASN A 141 -5.56 16.26 -3.32
C ASN A 141 -6.99 16.31 -3.91
N TRP A 142 -7.89 15.40 -3.51
CA TRP A 142 -9.30 15.52 -3.87
C TRP A 142 -9.88 16.79 -3.25
N LYS A 143 -10.44 17.67 -4.10
CA LYS A 143 -10.83 19.02 -3.70
C LYS A 143 -9.71 19.84 -3.04
N TRP A 144 -8.44 19.37 -3.19
CA TRP A 144 -7.26 19.97 -2.54
C TRP A 144 -7.46 20.08 -1.03
N SER A 145 -7.88 18.97 -0.43
CA SER A 145 -8.37 18.95 0.95
C SER A 145 -7.27 19.16 1.97
N PHE A 146 -6.25 18.29 1.96
CA PHE A 146 -5.17 18.35 2.93
C PHE A 146 -3.83 18.04 2.28
N GLY A 147 -2.77 18.52 2.89
CA GLY A 147 -1.42 18.38 2.38
C GLY A 147 -0.42 18.01 3.47
N SER A 148 0.87 18.24 3.18
CA SER A 148 1.94 17.92 4.13
C SER A 148 1.85 18.71 5.43
N GLU A 149 1.19 19.86 5.45
CA GLU A 149 1.03 20.68 6.65
C GLU A 149 0.01 20.08 7.64
N GLU A 150 -1.09 19.50 7.16
CA GLU A 150 -2.04 18.77 8.01
C GLU A 150 -1.47 17.40 8.37
N MET A 151 -0.88 16.69 7.41
CA MET A 151 -0.37 15.32 7.60
C MET A 151 0.80 15.24 8.58
N LYS A 152 1.66 16.27 8.68
CA LYS A 152 2.84 16.24 9.56
C LYS A 152 2.52 16.07 11.04
N ASP A 153 1.33 16.48 11.47
CA ASP A 153 0.89 16.47 12.86
C ASP A 153 0.05 15.23 13.21
N LEU A 154 -0.28 14.39 12.20
CA LEU A 154 -1.04 13.16 12.39
C LEU A 154 -0.18 12.06 13.04
N ARG A 155 -0.85 11.21 13.84
CA ARG A 155 -0.23 10.14 14.59
C ARG A 155 -0.92 8.80 14.30
N SER A 156 -0.17 7.71 14.46
CA SER A 156 -0.68 6.34 14.32
C SER A 156 -1.21 6.01 12.92
N VAL A 157 -0.73 6.73 11.89
CA VAL A 157 -1.01 6.49 10.49
C VAL A 157 0.29 6.54 9.69
N HIS A 158 0.44 5.61 8.77
CA HIS A 158 1.61 5.53 7.87
C HIS A 158 1.20 5.39 6.40
N LEU A 159 -0.03 4.96 6.11
CA LEU A 159 -0.50 4.77 4.74
C LEU A 159 -1.20 6.02 4.23
N PHE A 160 -0.91 6.38 2.98
CA PHE A 160 -1.67 7.41 2.26
C PHE A 160 -1.73 7.11 0.76
N GLU A 161 -2.77 7.54 0.10
CA GLU A 161 -2.88 7.41 -1.35
C GLU A 161 -2.00 8.43 -2.05
N LEU A 162 -0.93 7.92 -2.64
CA LEU A 162 -0.08 8.65 -3.56
C LEU A 162 -0.69 8.69 -4.96
N PHE A 163 -1.38 7.62 -5.33
CA PHE A 163 -2.08 7.49 -6.58
C PHE A 163 -3.48 6.90 -6.35
N ASN A 164 -4.48 7.59 -6.83
CA ASN A 164 -5.87 7.17 -6.84
C ASN A 164 -6.40 7.30 -8.26
N VAL A 165 -7.08 6.29 -8.78
CA VAL A 165 -7.53 6.23 -10.18
C VAL A 165 -8.59 7.28 -10.50
N ASN A 166 -9.34 7.72 -9.49
CA ASN A 166 -10.35 8.74 -9.67
C ASN A 166 -9.72 10.03 -10.22
N ARG A 167 -10.24 10.52 -11.34
CA ARG A 167 -9.68 11.66 -12.07
C ARG A 167 -9.56 12.93 -11.23
N ASP A 168 -10.49 13.11 -10.29
CA ASP A 168 -10.57 14.32 -9.44
C ASP A 168 -9.58 14.26 -8.26
N SER A 169 -8.85 13.15 -8.09
CA SER A 169 -7.85 12.97 -7.02
C SER A 169 -6.59 13.81 -7.21
N ASN A 170 -6.40 14.43 -8.39
CA ASN A 170 -5.32 15.39 -8.65
C ASN A 170 -3.92 14.86 -8.22
N ASN A 171 -3.58 13.65 -8.66
CA ASN A 171 -2.35 12.98 -8.25
C ASN A 171 -1.07 13.74 -8.62
N PHE A 172 -1.10 14.53 -9.71
CA PHE A 172 0.07 15.16 -10.30
C PHE A 172 0.13 16.67 -10.02
N SER A 173 1.34 17.19 -9.92
CA SER A 173 1.58 18.63 -9.75
C SER A 173 1.11 19.41 -10.97
N ALA A 174 0.31 20.42 -10.75
CA ALA A 174 -0.13 21.35 -11.80
C ALA A 174 -0.63 22.68 -11.22
N GLY A 175 -0.53 23.76 -12.00
CA GLY A 175 -1.10 25.06 -11.61
C GLY A 175 -0.54 25.62 -10.30
N GLY A 176 0.71 25.31 -9.97
CA GLY A 176 1.37 25.75 -8.73
C GLY A 176 0.93 24.97 -7.48
N ARG A 177 0.19 23.87 -7.65
CA ARG A 177 -0.21 22.96 -6.57
C ARG A 177 0.66 21.71 -6.58
N PRO A 178 1.11 21.21 -5.41
CA PRO A 178 1.90 19.99 -5.34
C PRO A 178 1.06 18.76 -5.66
N GLY A 179 1.65 17.79 -6.36
CA GLY A 179 1.11 16.45 -6.50
C GLY A 179 1.33 15.61 -5.25
N ALA A 180 0.74 14.43 -5.21
CA ALA A 180 0.86 13.53 -4.06
C ALA A 180 2.30 13.04 -3.84
N GLU A 181 3.10 12.90 -4.91
CA GLU A 181 4.51 12.53 -4.80
C GLU A 181 5.36 13.63 -4.13
N GLU A 182 5.08 14.89 -4.44
CA GLU A 182 5.74 16.03 -3.77
C GLU A 182 5.33 16.16 -2.30
N LEU A 183 4.04 15.86 -1.98
CA LEU A 183 3.58 15.76 -0.59
C LEU A 183 4.37 14.68 0.17
N TRP A 184 4.56 13.52 -0.47
CA TRP A 184 5.32 12.43 0.12
C TRP A 184 6.75 12.85 0.44
N ASP A 185 7.47 13.39 -0.53
CA ASP A 185 8.86 13.84 -0.34
C ASP A 185 8.96 14.94 0.73
N ALA A 186 8.00 15.84 0.83
CA ALA A 186 7.96 16.86 1.87
C ALA A 186 7.81 16.27 3.30
N LEU A 187 7.01 15.21 3.45
CA LEU A 187 6.85 14.50 4.73
C LEU A 187 8.12 13.70 5.08
N LEU A 188 8.64 12.92 4.13
CA LEU A 188 9.85 12.13 4.31
C LEU A 188 11.06 13.02 4.65
N SER A 189 11.15 14.22 4.05
CA SER A 189 12.22 15.18 4.32
C SER A 189 12.17 15.81 5.72
N LYS A 190 11.00 15.74 6.37
CA LYS A 190 10.83 16.07 7.79
C LYS A 190 11.13 14.89 8.73
N GLY A 191 11.52 13.72 8.19
CA GLY A 191 11.78 12.51 8.96
C GLY A 191 10.52 11.74 9.34
N LEU A 192 9.37 12.05 8.72
CA LEU A 192 8.10 11.39 8.98
C LEU A 192 7.94 10.18 8.05
N VAL A 193 7.60 9.03 8.63
CA VAL A 193 7.42 7.80 7.88
C VAL A 193 6.00 7.74 7.34
N PHE A 194 5.87 7.86 6.02
CA PHE A 194 4.64 7.58 5.28
C PHE A 194 4.94 6.61 4.15
N TYR A 195 4.04 5.67 3.92
CA TYR A 195 4.10 4.67 2.86
C TYR A 195 3.07 4.98 1.79
N ALA A 196 3.53 4.99 0.54
CA ALA A 196 2.72 5.34 -0.61
C ALA A 196 1.85 4.16 -1.07
N VAL A 197 0.55 4.39 -1.20
CA VAL A 197 -0.43 3.45 -1.75
C VAL A 197 -0.85 3.92 -3.15
N ALA A 198 -1.06 2.99 -4.05
CA ALA A 198 -1.84 3.20 -5.27
C ALA A 198 -3.13 2.40 -5.15
N SER A 199 -4.26 3.00 -5.45
CA SER A 199 -5.58 2.40 -5.32
C SER A 199 -6.49 2.74 -6.48
N ASP A 200 -7.54 1.95 -6.66
CA ASP A 200 -8.54 2.19 -7.70
C ASP A 200 -9.62 3.17 -7.25
N ASP A 201 -10.01 3.15 -5.96
CA ASP A 201 -11.17 3.92 -5.48
C ASP A 201 -12.37 3.72 -6.43
N THR A 202 -12.60 2.44 -6.77
CA THR A 202 -13.47 2.06 -7.88
C THR A 202 -14.92 2.15 -7.50
N HIS A 203 -15.69 2.84 -8.34
CA HIS A 203 -17.16 2.95 -8.26
C HIS A 203 -17.84 2.35 -9.49
N ASP A 204 -17.11 2.21 -10.60
CA ASP A 204 -17.66 1.86 -11.91
C ASP A 204 -17.08 0.54 -12.43
N TYR A 205 -17.88 -0.53 -12.36
CA TYR A 205 -17.53 -1.87 -12.85
C TYR A 205 -18.27 -2.21 -14.16
N LEU A 206 -19.37 -1.53 -14.41
CA LEU A 206 -20.29 -1.81 -15.52
C LEU A 206 -20.31 -0.68 -16.54
N GLY A 207 -20.49 -1.08 -17.80
CA GLY A 207 -20.67 -0.16 -18.92
C GLY A 207 -19.39 0.08 -19.73
N ASP A 208 -19.52 0.92 -20.75
CA ASP A 208 -18.42 1.31 -21.61
C ASP A 208 -17.45 2.24 -20.87
N PHE A 209 -16.17 2.14 -21.21
CA PHE A 209 -15.15 3.03 -20.67
C PHE A 209 -15.46 4.49 -21.00
N THR A 210 -15.96 5.20 -20.02
CA THR A 210 -16.32 6.62 -20.12
C THR A 210 -15.26 7.47 -19.41
N PRO A 211 -14.70 8.51 -20.05
CA PRO A 211 -13.75 9.41 -19.38
C PRO A 211 -14.34 10.01 -18.10
N GLY A 212 -13.57 9.97 -17.03
CA GLY A 212 -13.97 10.49 -15.71
C GLY A 212 -14.58 9.47 -14.76
N LYS A 213 -14.71 8.23 -15.21
CA LYS A 213 -15.14 7.11 -14.38
C LYS A 213 -13.95 6.40 -13.71
N ALA A 214 -14.14 5.93 -12.49
CA ALA A 214 -13.13 5.17 -11.72
C ALA A 214 -13.31 3.66 -11.96
N TYR A 215 -12.67 3.16 -13.00
CA TYR A 215 -12.67 1.73 -13.33
C TYR A 215 -11.52 1.01 -12.61
N PRO A 216 -11.71 -0.28 -12.22
CA PRO A 216 -10.69 -1.04 -11.53
C PRO A 216 -9.47 -1.39 -12.40
N GLY A 217 -8.36 -1.70 -11.75
CA GLY A 217 -7.18 -2.25 -12.39
C GLY A 217 -6.14 -1.22 -12.85
N LYS A 218 -6.16 -0.02 -12.29
CA LYS A 218 -5.24 1.08 -12.65
C LYS A 218 -4.33 1.52 -11.51
N GLY A 219 -4.65 1.13 -10.27
CA GLY A 219 -3.83 1.38 -9.10
C GLY A 219 -3.92 0.21 -8.14
N TRP A 220 -2.77 -0.32 -7.69
CA TRP A 220 -2.73 -1.44 -6.74
C TRP A 220 -1.49 -1.42 -5.88
N VAL A 221 -1.47 -2.26 -4.86
CA VAL A 221 -0.30 -2.57 -4.07
C VAL A 221 0.11 -4.03 -4.26
N CYS A 222 1.40 -4.31 -4.11
CA CYS A 222 1.92 -5.67 -4.00
C CYS A 222 2.58 -5.80 -2.62
N ALA A 223 1.94 -6.56 -1.74
CA ALA A 223 2.43 -6.82 -0.39
C ALA A 223 3.32 -8.06 -0.36
N ARG A 224 4.38 -8.05 0.45
CA ARG A 224 5.27 -9.20 0.64
C ARG A 224 4.81 -10.00 1.84
N VAL A 225 4.34 -11.21 1.60
CA VAL A 225 3.79 -12.08 2.65
C VAL A 225 4.38 -13.48 2.58
N ALA A 226 4.45 -14.16 3.72
CA ALA A 226 4.82 -15.57 3.79
C ALA A 226 3.62 -16.49 3.51
N GLU A 227 2.41 -16.04 3.86
CA GLU A 227 1.14 -16.70 3.60
C GLU A 227 0.09 -15.67 3.19
N LEU A 228 -0.92 -16.07 2.43
CA LEU A 228 -2.02 -15.20 2.06
C LEU A 228 -3.08 -15.23 3.17
N SER A 229 -3.00 -14.26 4.07
CA SER A 229 -3.99 -14.06 5.14
C SER A 229 -4.20 -12.57 5.39
N ALA A 230 -5.36 -12.20 5.94
CA ALA A 230 -5.67 -10.81 6.28
C ALA A 230 -4.61 -10.21 7.21
N ASP A 231 -4.21 -10.95 8.23
CA ASP A 231 -3.19 -10.50 9.19
C ASP A 231 -1.82 -10.29 8.54
N ALA A 232 -1.40 -11.20 7.65
CA ALA A 232 -0.11 -11.07 6.95
C ALA A 232 -0.11 -9.88 5.98
N VAL A 233 -1.19 -9.68 5.21
CA VAL A 233 -1.35 -8.52 4.32
C VAL A 233 -1.35 -7.23 5.14
N CYS A 234 -2.16 -7.15 6.19
CA CYS A 234 -2.22 -5.98 7.05
C CYS A 234 -0.86 -5.66 7.69
N ALA A 235 -0.16 -6.70 8.21
CA ALA A 235 1.16 -6.51 8.80
C ALA A 235 2.20 -6.02 7.78
N ALA A 236 2.14 -6.48 6.53
CA ALA A 236 3.02 -6.01 5.46
C ALA A 236 2.73 -4.54 5.12
N LEU A 237 1.46 -4.16 5.01
CA LEU A 237 1.06 -2.77 4.74
C LEU A 237 1.50 -1.83 5.87
N ASP A 238 1.22 -2.16 7.13
CA ASP A 238 1.55 -1.30 8.29
C ASP A 238 3.06 -1.09 8.48
N LYS A 239 3.89 -2.05 8.00
CA LYS A 239 5.35 -2.00 8.07
C LYS A 239 6.02 -1.40 6.84
N GLY A 240 5.29 -1.16 5.74
CA GLY A 240 5.84 -0.71 4.47
C GLY A 240 6.53 -1.84 3.67
N ASP A 241 6.24 -3.11 3.94
CA ASP A 241 6.77 -4.22 3.17
C ASP A 241 5.88 -4.51 1.94
N PHE A 242 5.73 -3.49 1.12
CA PHE A 242 4.96 -3.52 -0.12
C PHE A 242 5.48 -2.46 -1.10
N TYR A 243 5.10 -2.56 -2.35
CA TYR A 243 5.23 -1.47 -3.31
C TYR A 243 3.86 -1.12 -3.91
N ALA A 244 3.71 0.13 -4.35
CA ALA A 244 2.53 0.61 -5.07
C ALA A 244 2.80 0.62 -6.57
N SER A 245 1.77 0.42 -7.41
CA SER A 245 1.96 0.38 -8.86
C SER A 245 0.71 0.86 -9.61
N THR A 246 0.97 1.41 -10.82
CA THR A 246 -0.05 1.72 -11.81
C THR A 246 0.05 0.82 -13.05
N GLY A 247 0.98 -0.18 -13.05
CA GLY A 247 1.20 -1.08 -14.19
C GLY A 247 2.49 -1.88 -14.11
N VAL A 248 3.53 -1.32 -13.51
CA VAL A 248 4.83 -1.99 -13.41
C VAL A 248 4.80 -3.08 -12.33
N GLU A 249 5.21 -4.29 -12.70
CA GLU A 249 5.44 -5.38 -11.75
C GLU A 249 6.92 -5.51 -11.40
N LEU A 250 7.22 -5.70 -10.11
CA LEU A 250 8.57 -5.94 -9.63
C LEU A 250 8.75 -7.43 -9.31
N ALA A 251 9.87 -7.98 -9.74
CA ALA A 251 10.26 -9.33 -9.36
C ALA A 251 10.77 -9.35 -7.91
N ASP A 252 11.53 -8.32 -7.51
CA ASP A 252 11.98 -8.18 -6.13
C ASP A 252 12.35 -6.74 -5.77
N VAL A 253 12.28 -6.44 -4.48
CA VAL A 253 12.81 -5.24 -3.84
C VAL A 253 13.63 -5.69 -2.63
N GLN A 254 14.91 -5.39 -2.62
CA GLN A 254 15.81 -5.76 -1.53
C GLN A 254 16.41 -4.51 -0.90
N VAL A 255 16.36 -4.45 0.41
CA VAL A 255 17.00 -3.42 1.19
C VAL A 255 17.89 -4.08 2.22
N THR A 256 19.17 -3.73 2.20
CA THR A 256 20.16 -4.17 3.16
C THR A 256 20.68 -2.95 3.96
N ASP A 257 21.66 -3.15 4.81
CA ASP A 257 22.40 -2.07 5.48
C ASP A 257 23.31 -1.26 4.53
N ARG A 258 23.49 -1.74 3.27
CA ARG A 258 24.45 -1.16 2.31
C ARG A 258 23.82 -0.63 1.04
N GLU A 259 22.70 -1.21 0.61
CA GLU A 259 22.13 -0.87 -0.68
C GLU A 259 20.60 -1.08 -0.74
N TYR A 260 19.99 -0.36 -1.66
CA TYR A 260 18.63 -0.53 -2.12
C TYR A 260 18.67 -1.09 -3.54
N ARG A 261 18.06 -2.27 -3.77
CA ARG A 261 18.00 -2.94 -5.09
C ARG A 261 16.57 -3.15 -5.52
N VAL A 262 16.31 -2.90 -6.80
CA VAL A 262 15.03 -3.17 -7.46
C VAL A 262 15.27 -4.08 -8.66
N THR A 263 14.50 -5.17 -8.75
CA THR A 263 14.46 -6.06 -9.92
C THR A 263 13.08 -6.02 -10.52
N ILE A 264 12.98 -5.68 -11.80
CA ILE A 264 11.74 -5.49 -12.53
C ILE A 264 11.36 -6.78 -13.25
N LYS A 265 10.07 -7.15 -13.18
CA LYS A 265 9.50 -8.21 -14.01
C LYS A 265 9.18 -7.62 -15.38
N PRO A 266 9.84 -8.04 -16.46
CA PRO A 266 9.67 -7.44 -17.77
C PRO A 266 8.28 -7.71 -18.34
N TYR A 267 7.75 -6.73 -19.06
CA TYR A 267 6.51 -6.87 -19.83
C TYR A 267 6.78 -6.49 -21.29
N SER A 268 6.61 -7.45 -22.20
CA SER A 268 6.86 -7.24 -23.65
C SER A 268 8.22 -6.58 -23.93
N ASP A 269 8.25 -5.60 -24.80
CA ASP A 269 9.41 -4.77 -25.19
C ASP A 269 9.48 -3.43 -24.45
N THR A 270 8.78 -3.31 -23.32
CA THR A 270 8.78 -2.11 -22.47
C THR A 270 10.17 -1.81 -21.94
N ALA A 271 10.59 -0.56 -22.04
CA ALA A 271 11.82 -0.06 -21.44
C ALA A 271 11.55 0.55 -20.06
N TYR A 272 12.52 0.40 -19.15
CA TYR A 272 12.37 0.83 -17.76
C TYR A 272 13.52 1.72 -17.33
N THR A 273 13.19 2.71 -16.51
CA THR A 273 14.12 3.56 -15.78
C THR A 273 13.78 3.55 -14.30
N THR A 274 14.76 3.25 -13.46
CA THR A 274 14.64 3.37 -12.00
C THR A 274 15.31 4.65 -11.52
N LEU A 275 14.59 5.43 -10.72
CA LEU A 275 15.09 6.60 -10.01
C LEU A 275 15.21 6.28 -8.53
N PHE A 276 16.40 6.47 -7.95
CA PHE A 276 16.59 6.50 -6.51
C PHE A 276 16.51 7.95 -6.05
N ILE A 277 15.61 8.21 -5.10
CA ILE A 277 15.18 9.56 -4.71
C ILE A 277 15.43 9.72 -3.21
N GLY A 278 16.01 10.86 -2.84
CA GLY A 278 16.27 11.23 -1.47
C GLY A 278 15.58 12.53 -1.08
N ARG A 279 16.16 13.22 -0.09
CA ARG A 279 15.60 14.43 0.51
C ARG A 279 15.12 15.44 -0.54
N ASP A 280 13.94 16.00 -0.30
CA ASP A 280 13.26 17.00 -1.12
C ASP A 280 13.05 16.57 -2.58
N GLY A 281 12.87 15.25 -2.81
CA GLY A 281 12.66 14.68 -4.14
C GLY A 281 13.92 14.67 -5.02
N THR A 282 15.09 14.88 -4.43
CA THR A 282 16.36 14.91 -5.18
C THR A 282 16.69 13.54 -5.76
N ILE A 283 16.91 13.48 -7.08
CA ILE A 283 17.35 12.25 -7.74
C ILE A 283 18.82 11.98 -7.36
N LEU A 284 19.05 10.91 -6.60
CA LEU A 284 20.37 10.46 -6.17
C LEU A 284 21.05 9.61 -7.25
N LYS A 285 20.29 8.80 -7.96
CA LYS A 285 20.74 7.96 -9.07
C LYS A 285 19.60 7.70 -10.04
N LYS A 286 19.94 7.63 -11.34
CA LYS A 286 19.09 7.09 -12.40
C LYS A 286 19.77 5.86 -12.99
N GLU A 287 19.01 4.79 -13.24
CA GLU A 287 19.51 3.56 -13.85
C GLU A 287 18.46 2.99 -14.81
N ASP A 288 18.89 2.66 -16.04
CA ASP A 288 18.03 2.10 -17.06
C ASP A 288 18.19 0.56 -17.09
N GLY A 289 17.11 -0.15 -17.43
CA GLY A 289 17.08 -1.61 -17.53
C GLY A 289 16.28 -2.29 -16.42
N LEU A 290 16.43 -3.62 -16.30
CA LEU A 290 15.60 -4.46 -15.43
C LEU A 290 16.11 -4.55 -13.98
N ASN A 291 17.39 -4.23 -13.76
CA ASN A 291 18.03 -4.33 -12.45
C ASN A 291 18.67 -3.01 -12.11
N ALA A 292 18.28 -2.44 -10.99
CA ALA A 292 18.82 -1.19 -10.50
C ALA A 292 19.23 -1.31 -9.03
N ALA A 293 20.33 -0.66 -8.65
CA ALA A 293 20.80 -0.65 -7.27
C ALA A 293 21.42 0.70 -6.90
N TYR A 294 21.18 1.13 -5.67
CA TYR A 294 21.78 2.30 -5.06
C TYR A 294 22.53 1.90 -3.80
N ALA A 295 23.84 2.08 -3.81
CA ALA A 295 24.67 1.89 -2.62
C ALA A 295 24.56 3.13 -1.72
N PHE A 296 24.19 2.93 -0.46
CA PHE A 296 24.06 4.02 0.51
C PHE A 296 25.41 4.69 0.78
N ARG A 297 25.42 6.02 0.79
CA ARG A 297 26.59 6.83 1.12
C ARG A 297 26.70 7.14 2.60
N GLY A 298 25.56 7.00 3.33
CA GLY A 298 25.47 7.22 4.77
C GLY A 298 25.14 8.67 5.16
N ASP A 299 24.96 9.56 4.19
CA ASP A 299 24.55 10.97 4.40
C ASP A 299 23.09 11.25 4.01
N GLU A 300 22.42 10.27 3.39
CA GLU A 300 21.02 10.36 3.06
C GLU A 300 20.14 10.34 4.32
N LEU A 301 19.07 11.11 4.32
CA LEU A 301 18.03 11.00 5.34
C LEU A 301 17.17 9.77 5.06
N TYR A 302 16.73 9.64 3.80
CA TYR A 302 15.99 8.51 3.27
C TYR A 302 16.37 8.24 1.82
N VAL A 303 16.08 7.03 1.37
CA VAL A 303 16.11 6.66 -0.05
C VAL A 303 14.82 5.91 -0.37
N ARG A 304 14.13 6.32 -1.42
CA ARG A 304 13.03 5.58 -2.03
C ARG A 304 13.33 5.30 -3.50
N ALA A 305 12.66 4.31 -4.10
CA ALA A 305 12.81 4.06 -5.52
C ALA A 305 11.49 4.29 -6.28
N LYS A 306 11.61 4.75 -7.53
CA LYS A 306 10.52 4.87 -8.48
C LYS A 306 10.94 4.25 -9.79
N VAL A 307 10.15 3.30 -10.29
CA VAL A 307 10.35 2.71 -11.61
C VAL A 307 9.38 3.35 -12.58
N PHE A 308 9.89 3.86 -13.66
CA PHE A 308 9.12 4.44 -14.74
C PHE A 308 9.24 3.59 -16.00
N ALA A 309 8.12 3.22 -16.60
CA ALA A 309 8.04 2.41 -17.80
C ALA A 309 7.73 3.27 -19.05
N SER A 310 8.23 2.88 -20.21
CA SER A 310 8.06 3.62 -21.48
C SER A 310 6.60 3.72 -21.94
N ASN A 311 5.69 2.91 -21.40
CA ASN A 311 4.25 2.97 -21.65
C ASN A 311 3.51 3.94 -20.69
N GLY A 312 4.24 4.65 -19.81
CA GLY A 312 3.70 5.62 -18.84
C GLY A 312 3.35 5.04 -17.47
N GLU A 313 3.44 3.72 -17.29
CA GLU A 313 3.19 3.07 -16.02
C GLU A 313 4.34 3.28 -15.01
N THR A 314 4.03 3.17 -13.72
CA THR A 314 4.99 3.48 -12.66
C THR A 314 4.85 2.48 -11.50
N ALA A 315 5.97 2.13 -10.85
CA ALA A 315 5.95 1.53 -9.52
C ALA A 315 6.66 2.46 -8.52
N PHE A 316 6.13 2.53 -7.30
CA PHE A 316 6.62 3.33 -6.18
C PHE A 316 7.03 2.38 -5.06
N CYS A 317 8.33 2.32 -4.79
CA CYS A 317 8.87 1.51 -3.69
C CYS A 317 9.00 2.35 -2.43
N GLN A 318 8.75 1.74 -1.27
CA GLN A 318 8.68 2.44 0.00
C GLN A 318 10.05 3.00 0.45
N PRO A 319 10.05 4.08 1.25
CA PRO A 319 11.27 4.72 1.69
C PRO A 319 12.00 3.89 2.75
N VAL A 320 13.31 3.99 2.73
CA VAL A 320 14.20 3.50 3.78
C VAL A 320 14.93 4.68 4.40
N PHE A 321 14.81 4.84 5.70
CA PHE A 321 15.56 5.84 6.45
C PHE A 321 16.93 5.30 6.83
N ILE A 322 17.96 6.05 6.47
CA ILE A 322 19.35 5.66 6.73
C ILE A 322 19.72 6.06 8.16
N LYS A 323 20.04 5.06 8.96
CA LYS A 323 20.51 5.29 10.34
C LYS A 323 21.94 5.82 10.29
N LYS A 324 22.18 6.94 10.96
CA LYS A 324 23.51 7.49 11.18
C LYS A 324 24.25 6.70 12.25
#